data_96bcdc3c10ddab70c8f7eb64539bdff4
#
_entry.id   96bcdc3c10ddab70c8f7eb64539bdff4
#
_cell.length_a   1.000
_cell.length_b   1.000
_cell.length_c   1.000
_cell.angle_alpha   90.00
_cell.angle_beta   90.00
_cell.angle_gamma   90.00
#
_symmetry.space_group_name_H-M   'P 1'
#
loop_
_entity.id
_entity.type
_entity.pdbx_description
1 polymer ?
#
loop_
_entity_poly.entity_id
_entity_poly.type
_entity_poly.pdbx_seq_one_letter_code
_entity_poly.pdbx_strand_id
1 'polypeptide(L)'
;MFLRDREKGRFFLMLYTSLKSGLPLYRALLIVKDSLDVFFRDIILNLAEDIRKGVSLYNSLNKRKDLFEPLILRLVYIGENTGRLESIFFYIYKYYENRNKLKSKLISSTIYPIFIMVISLIISYFVMTMVVPSILNLYNDMDLKVPFLTKVVANIANLISFKNLIIIFFIFVVLFFIFSSFVNKNVFFEKLILSLLKIRFIDNFYKKYFNSMFLYSLSLCIKSGLSMSEAIKYSLLVFPDFITNKYLGNIYKRIIEGEALSDILYNNKQVPKVVAHFIRTYEETGKIEVLDSLSDFMTFEIELTLESLLSLLEPLLITIVALFTVVLALAILLPVISLGVNLGM
;
A
#
# COMPACT_ATOMS: atom_id res chain seq x y z
N MET A 1 -10.00 -0.50 -3.98
CA MET A 1 -8.95 0.42 -4.49
C MET A 1 -7.83 -0.29 -5.26
N PHE A 2 -7.35 -1.45 -4.83
CA PHE A 2 -6.25 -2.20 -5.48
C PHE A 2 -6.51 -2.65 -6.91
N LEU A 3 -7.65 -3.27 -7.17
CA LEU A 3 -8.06 -3.72 -8.50
C LEU A 3 -8.18 -2.55 -9.50
N ARG A 4 -8.58 -1.39 -9.01
CA ARG A 4 -8.73 -0.19 -9.84
C ARG A 4 -7.42 0.34 -10.44
N ASP A 5 -6.31 0.34 -9.71
CA ASP A 5 -5.03 0.84 -10.22
C ASP A 5 -4.49 -0.08 -11.34
N ARG A 6 -4.63 -1.40 -11.18
CA ARG A 6 -4.25 -2.39 -12.21
C ARG A 6 -5.08 -2.21 -13.49
N GLU A 7 -6.38 -2.05 -13.35
CA GLU A 7 -7.28 -1.83 -14.48
C GLU A 7 -7.02 -0.48 -15.16
N LYS A 8 -6.74 0.58 -14.40
CA LYS A 8 -6.30 1.86 -14.97
C LYS A 8 -5.00 1.71 -15.76
N GLY A 9 -4.01 0.99 -15.24
CA GLY A 9 -2.78 0.71 -15.96
C GLY A 9 -3.04 -0.03 -17.28
N ARG A 10 -3.87 -1.08 -17.26
CA ARG A 10 -4.28 -1.81 -18.47
C ARG A 10 -5.01 -0.91 -19.47
N PHE A 11 -5.92 -0.08 -18.99
CA PHE A 11 -6.65 0.89 -19.79
C PHE A 11 -5.69 1.80 -20.59
N PHE A 12 -4.74 2.44 -19.92
CA PHE A 12 -3.79 3.33 -20.58
C PHE A 12 -2.78 2.58 -21.45
N LEU A 13 -2.37 1.37 -21.09
CA LEU A 13 -1.53 0.52 -21.94
C LEU A 13 -2.22 0.21 -23.26
N MET A 14 -3.48 -0.19 -23.21
CA MET A 14 -4.24 -0.54 -24.41
C MET A 14 -4.53 0.68 -25.29
N LEU A 15 -4.81 1.83 -24.67
CA LEU A 15 -4.93 3.10 -25.42
C LEU A 15 -3.60 3.45 -26.10
N TYR A 16 -2.47 3.35 -25.38
CA TYR A 16 -1.14 3.56 -25.95
C TYR A 16 -0.88 2.66 -27.15
N THR A 17 -1.08 1.33 -26.97
CA THR A 17 -0.83 0.37 -28.05
C THR A 17 -1.73 0.59 -29.26
N SER A 18 -2.99 0.96 -29.03
CA SER A 18 -3.94 1.28 -30.10
C SER A 18 -3.56 2.54 -30.88
N LEU A 19 -3.21 3.63 -30.17
CA LEU A 19 -2.77 4.87 -30.82
C LEU A 19 -1.44 4.68 -31.57
N LYS A 20 -0.49 3.96 -30.97
CA LYS A 20 0.77 3.59 -31.62
C LYS A 20 0.58 2.79 -32.91
N SER A 21 -0.50 2.02 -32.99
CA SER A 21 -0.89 1.29 -34.22
C SER A 21 -1.67 2.17 -35.23
N GLY A 22 -1.78 3.49 -34.99
CA GLY A 22 -2.47 4.43 -35.87
C GLY A 22 -4.00 4.44 -35.73
N LEU A 23 -4.57 3.79 -34.72
CA LEU A 23 -6.01 3.81 -34.52
C LEU A 23 -6.47 5.16 -33.93
N PRO A 24 -7.58 5.74 -34.44
CA PRO A 24 -8.17 6.92 -33.82
C PRO A 24 -8.64 6.64 -32.40
N LEU A 25 -8.54 7.65 -31.50
CA LEU A 25 -8.89 7.53 -30.08
C LEU A 25 -10.27 6.90 -29.83
N TYR A 26 -11.28 7.29 -30.61
CA TYR A 26 -12.63 6.71 -30.51
C TYR A 26 -12.64 5.19 -30.74
N ARG A 27 -11.94 4.71 -31.78
CA ARG A 27 -11.84 3.26 -32.08
C ARG A 27 -11.03 2.54 -31.00
N ALA A 28 -9.96 3.16 -30.52
CA ALA A 28 -9.17 2.63 -29.42
C ALA A 28 -10.04 2.39 -28.17
N LEU A 29 -10.88 3.35 -27.78
CA LEU A 29 -11.80 3.21 -26.64
C LEU A 29 -12.78 2.06 -26.84
N LEU A 30 -13.33 1.87 -28.05
CA LEU A 30 -14.25 0.76 -28.33
C LEU A 30 -13.59 -0.63 -28.21
N ILE A 31 -12.31 -0.76 -28.57
CA ILE A 31 -11.55 -2.02 -28.43
C ILE A 31 -11.27 -2.28 -26.94
N VAL A 32 -10.87 -1.25 -26.22
CA VAL A 32 -10.45 -1.36 -24.81
C VAL A 32 -11.60 -1.78 -23.90
N LYS A 33 -12.85 -1.37 -24.19
CA LYS A 33 -14.03 -1.70 -23.38
C LYS A 33 -14.24 -3.19 -23.17
N ASP A 34 -13.93 -4.01 -24.20
CA ASP A 34 -14.19 -5.45 -24.19
C ASP A 34 -13.12 -6.24 -23.43
N SER A 35 -12.01 -5.59 -23.07
CA SER A 35 -10.85 -6.20 -22.44
C SER A 35 -10.71 -5.87 -20.94
N LEU A 36 -11.60 -5.04 -20.40
CA LEU A 36 -11.56 -4.59 -19.00
C LEU A 36 -12.81 -5.07 -18.22
N ASP A 37 -12.73 -4.95 -16.89
CA ASP A 37 -13.82 -5.34 -15.99
C ASP A 37 -15.13 -4.61 -16.32
N VAL A 38 -16.26 -5.25 -16.00
CA VAL A 38 -17.62 -4.73 -16.24
C VAL A 38 -17.78 -3.30 -15.72
N PHE A 39 -17.22 -3.00 -14.56
CA PHE A 39 -17.26 -1.66 -13.98
C PHE A 39 -16.60 -0.58 -14.86
N PHE A 40 -15.49 -0.91 -15.54
CA PHE A 40 -14.81 0.01 -16.45
C PHE A 40 -15.48 0.10 -17.82
N ARG A 41 -16.20 -0.93 -18.24
CA ARG A 41 -16.90 -0.98 -19.54
C ARG A 41 -17.85 0.19 -19.72
N ASP A 42 -18.73 0.45 -18.73
CA ASP A 42 -19.70 1.54 -18.79
C ASP A 42 -19.04 2.90 -18.82
N ILE A 43 -17.95 3.05 -18.06
CA ILE A 43 -17.16 4.29 -18.05
C ILE A 43 -16.57 4.54 -19.43
N ILE A 44 -15.96 3.52 -20.04
CA ILE A 44 -15.32 3.62 -21.35
C ILE A 44 -16.34 3.89 -22.46
N LEU A 45 -17.52 3.29 -22.38
CA LEU A 45 -18.61 3.59 -23.32
C LEU A 45 -19.02 5.06 -23.27
N ASN A 46 -19.18 5.60 -22.06
CA ASN A 46 -19.49 7.02 -21.88
C ASN A 46 -18.36 7.92 -22.42
N LEU A 47 -17.08 7.54 -22.19
CA LEU A 47 -15.93 8.26 -22.74
C LEU A 47 -15.94 8.23 -24.27
N ALA A 48 -16.21 7.06 -24.88
CA ALA A 48 -16.29 6.93 -26.33
C ALA A 48 -17.42 7.78 -26.92
N GLU A 49 -18.58 7.82 -26.28
CA GLU A 49 -19.69 8.69 -26.72
C GLU A 49 -19.36 10.17 -26.61
N ASP A 50 -18.73 10.59 -25.50
CA ASP A 50 -18.28 11.97 -25.31
C ASP A 50 -17.30 12.37 -26.42
N ILE A 51 -16.30 11.54 -26.72
CA ILE A 51 -15.34 11.78 -27.82
C ILE A 51 -16.06 11.84 -29.18
N ARG A 52 -17.02 10.97 -29.44
CA ARG A 52 -17.82 10.99 -30.66
C ARG A 52 -18.60 12.31 -30.82
N LYS A 53 -19.04 12.90 -29.71
CA LYS A 53 -19.74 14.19 -29.66
C LYS A 53 -18.78 15.38 -29.73
N GLY A 54 -17.47 15.18 -29.86
CA GLY A 54 -16.47 16.23 -29.91
C GLY A 54 -16.04 16.78 -28.53
N VAL A 55 -16.44 16.14 -27.44
CA VAL A 55 -15.97 16.50 -26.11
C VAL A 55 -14.52 16.07 -25.96
N SER A 56 -13.65 16.90 -25.39
CA SER A 56 -12.25 16.56 -25.16
C SER A 56 -12.11 15.40 -24.17
N LEU A 57 -11.07 14.59 -24.36
CA LEU A 57 -10.80 13.45 -23.46
C LEU A 57 -10.61 13.91 -22.00
N TYR A 58 -9.87 15.02 -21.82
CA TYR A 58 -9.71 15.63 -20.50
C TYR A 58 -11.05 15.94 -19.85
N ASN A 59 -11.95 16.62 -20.56
CA ASN A 59 -13.26 17.00 -20.01
C ASN A 59 -14.10 15.76 -19.69
N SER A 60 -14.06 14.72 -20.53
CA SER A 60 -14.78 13.48 -20.30
C SER A 60 -14.24 12.71 -19.07
N LEU A 61 -12.92 12.61 -18.93
CA LEU A 61 -12.29 12.01 -17.74
C LEU A 61 -12.52 12.82 -16.47
N ASN A 62 -12.52 14.16 -16.55
CA ASN A 62 -12.73 15.05 -15.42
C ASN A 62 -14.15 14.95 -14.82
N LYS A 63 -15.14 14.52 -15.59
CA LYS A 63 -16.47 14.14 -15.06
C LYS A 63 -16.37 12.99 -14.05
N ARG A 64 -15.28 12.22 -14.07
CA ARG A 64 -14.97 11.07 -13.21
C ARG A 64 -13.71 11.31 -12.37
N LYS A 65 -13.54 12.52 -11.86
CA LYS A 65 -12.41 12.92 -11.00
C LYS A 65 -12.28 12.10 -9.70
N ASP A 66 -13.32 11.38 -9.33
CA ASP A 66 -13.32 10.39 -8.26
C ASP A 66 -12.51 9.12 -8.60
N LEU A 67 -12.31 8.84 -9.89
CA LEU A 67 -11.57 7.66 -10.37
C LEU A 67 -10.14 7.99 -10.77
N PHE A 68 -9.91 9.17 -11.37
CA PHE A 68 -8.61 9.56 -11.90
C PHE A 68 -7.99 10.67 -11.05
N GLU A 69 -6.75 10.46 -10.65
CA GLU A 69 -5.99 11.41 -9.84
C GLU A 69 -5.73 12.72 -10.61
N PRO A 70 -5.62 13.88 -9.92
CA PRO A 70 -5.36 15.18 -10.56
C PRO A 70 -4.12 15.19 -11.47
N LEU A 71 -3.07 14.44 -11.10
CA LEU A 71 -1.88 14.24 -11.92
C LEU A 71 -2.25 13.66 -13.30
N ILE A 72 -3.02 12.57 -13.32
CA ILE A 72 -3.42 11.87 -14.55
C ILE A 72 -4.26 12.78 -15.46
N LEU A 73 -5.22 13.50 -14.87
CA LEU A 73 -6.06 14.44 -15.60
C LEU A 73 -5.22 15.56 -16.24
N ARG A 74 -4.21 16.09 -15.51
CA ARG A 74 -3.31 17.12 -16.05
C ARG A 74 -2.45 16.58 -17.18
N LEU A 75 -1.90 15.38 -17.05
CA LEU A 75 -1.12 14.73 -18.11
C LEU A 75 -1.96 14.55 -19.38
N VAL A 76 -3.19 14.06 -19.26
CA VAL A 76 -4.11 13.90 -20.40
C VAL A 76 -4.42 15.24 -21.04
N TYR A 77 -4.69 16.31 -20.24
CA TYR A 77 -4.90 17.65 -20.75
C TYR A 77 -3.74 18.13 -21.63
N ILE A 78 -2.50 17.92 -21.18
CA ILE A 78 -1.30 18.28 -21.92
C ILE A 78 -1.20 17.46 -23.22
N GLY A 79 -1.36 16.13 -23.10
CA GLY A 79 -1.28 15.24 -24.26
C GLY A 79 -2.30 15.59 -25.36
N GLU A 80 -3.50 15.98 -24.95
CA GLU A 80 -4.56 16.37 -25.86
C GLU A 80 -4.24 17.72 -26.56
N ASN A 81 -3.80 18.72 -25.80
CA ASN A 81 -3.46 20.04 -26.35
C ASN A 81 -2.18 20.04 -27.21
N THR A 82 -1.24 19.14 -26.93
CA THR A 82 0.03 19.04 -27.69
C THR A 82 0.00 17.98 -28.79
N GLY A 83 -1.10 17.23 -28.94
CA GLY A 83 -1.21 16.11 -29.87
C GLY A 83 -0.34 14.90 -29.51
N ARG A 84 0.14 14.79 -28.27
CA ARG A 84 1.07 13.75 -27.79
C ARG A 84 0.40 12.73 -26.88
N LEU A 85 -0.90 12.43 -27.11
CA LEU A 85 -1.64 11.47 -26.29
C LEU A 85 -1.00 10.09 -26.23
N GLU A 86 -0.38 9.62 -27.32
CA GLU A 86 0.33 8.35 -27.34
C GLU A 86 1.42 8.28 -26.24
N SER A 87 2.34 9.25 -26.25
CA SER A 87 3.43 9.31 -25.27
C SER A 87 2.90 9.47 -23.85
N ILE A 88 1.86 10.28 -23.67
CA ILE A 88 1.23 10.51 -22.36
C ILE A 88 0.59 9.23 -21.82
N PHE A 89 -0.12 8.46 -22.65
CA PHE A 89 -0.69 7.18 -22.21
C PHE A 89 0.37 6.16 -21.82
N PHE A 90 1.51 6.15 -22.52
CA PHE A 90 2.65 5.34 -22.12
C PHE A 90 3.20 5.77 -20.75
N TYR A 91 3.33 7.07 -20.47
CA TYR A 91 3.80 7.56 -19.18
C TYR A 91 2.81 7.25 -18.06
N ILE A 92 1.51 7.43 -18.28
CA ILE A 92 0.48 7.08 -17.30
C ILE A 92 0.45 5.57 -17.05
N TYR A 93 0.58 4.74 -18.07
CA TYR A 93 0.73 3.29 -17.91
C TYR A 93 1.91 2.95 -17.02
N LYS A 94 3.09 3.53 -17.29
CA LYS A 94 4.30 3.32 -16.48
C LYS A 94 4.12 3.77 -15.04
N TYR A 95 3.41 4.86 -14.80
CA TYR A 95 3.06 5.31 -13.47
C TYR A 95 2.25 4.26 -12.69
N TYR A 96 1.20 3.72 -13.30
CA TYR A 96 0.40 2.67 -12.67
C TYR A 96 1.16 1.35 -12.55
N GLU A 97 1.98 1.00 -13.54
CA GLU A 97 2.82 -0.20 -13.51
C GLU A 97 3.78 -0.17 -12.33
N ASN A 98 4.52 0.92 -12.14
CA ASN A 98 5.45 1.09 -11.02
C ASN A 98 4.71 1.02 -9.66
N ARG A 99 3.61 1.74 -9.55
CA ARG A 99 2.76 1.72 -8.35
C ARG A 99 2.22 0.32 -8.04
N ASN A 100 1.78 -0.42 -9.06
CA ASN A 100 1.28 -1.79 -8.91
C ASN A 100 2.39 -2.77 -8.57
N LYS A 101 3.59 -2.63 -9.14
CA LYS A 101 4.76 -3.47 -8.85
C LYS A 101 5.10 -3.43 -7.36
N LEU A 102 5.20 -2.23 -6.77
CA LEU A 102 5.47 -2.06 -5.34
C LEU A 102 4.35 -2.67 -4.48
N LYS A 103 3.08 -2.43 -4.84
CA LYS A 103 1.94 -3.01 -4.12
C LYS A 103 1.89 -4.53 -4.23
N SER A 104 2.10 -5.08 -5.41
CA SER A 104 2.10 -6.53 -5.65
C SER A 104 3.19 -7.21 -4.83
N LYS A 105 4.38 -6.61 -4.77
CA LYS A 105 5.49 -7.12 -3.97
C LYS A 105 5.15 -7.19 -2.48
N LEU A 106 4.49 -6.14 -1.94
CA LEU A 106 3.99 -6.13 -0.56
C LEU A 106 2.99 -7.26 -0.30
N ILE A 107 2.00 -7.43 -1.18
CA ILE A 107 0.95 -8.43 -1.01
C ILE A 107 1.52 -9.84 -1.10
N SER A 108 2.29 -10.14 -2.16
CA SER A 108 2.84 -11.48 -2.38
C SER A 108 3.71 -11.94 -1.22
N SER A 109 4.50 -11.04 -0.66
CA SER A 109 5.36 -11.37 0.48
C SER A 109 4.62 -11.52 1.80
N THR A 110 3.36 -11.06 1.89
CA THR A 110 2.54 -11.19 3.09
C THR A 110 1.73 -12.49 3.11
N ILE A 111 1.60 -13.18 1.97
CA ILE A 111 0.80 -14.42 1.86
C ILE A 111 1.37 -15.52 2.76
N TYR A 112 2.69 -15.77 2.69
CA TYR A 112 3.35 -16.81 3.50
C TYR A 112 3.23 -16.56 5.00
N PRO A 113 3.53 -15.36 5.53
CA PRO A 113 3.28 -15.03 6.94
C PRO A 113 1.85 -15.28 7.39
N ILE A 114 0.87 -14.83 6.61
CA ILE A 114 -0.55 -15.03 6.94
C ILE A 114 -0.89 -16.54 6.98
N PHE A 115 -0.41 -17.30 6.01
CA PHE A 115 -0.64 -18.75 5.94
C PHE A 115 -0.11 -19.48 7.19
N ILE A 116 1.13 -19.20 7.60
CA ILE A 116 1.73 -19.77 8.82
C ILE A 116 0.93 -19.38 10.06
N MET A 117 0.54 -18.11 10.17
CA MET A 117 -0.26 -17.61 11.29
C MET A 117 -1.63 -18.31 11.36
N VAL A 118 -2.32 -18.48 10.24
CA VAL A 118 -3.62 -19.15 10.18
C VAL A 118 -3.49 -20.62 10.61
N ILE A 119 -2.50 -21.37 10.10
CA ILE A 119 -2.27 -22.75 10.50
C ILE A 119 -1.95 -22.84 11.99
N SER A 120 -1.07 -21.97 12.50
CA SER A 120 -0.72 -21.94 13.92
C SER A 120 -1.94 -21.66 14.80
N LEU A 121 -2.83 -20.75 14.41
CA LEU A 121 -4.07 -20.46 15.11
C LEU A 121 -5.04 -21.65 15.09
N ILE A 122 -5.16 -22.38 13.98
CA ILE A 122 -5.99 -23.57 13.88
C ILE A 122 -5.49 -24.66 14.82
N ILE A 123 -4.18 -24.97 14.80
CA ILE A 123 -3.59 -25.97 15.70
C ILE A 123 -3.80 -25.56 17.15
N SER A 124 -3.56 -24.31 17.48
CA SER A 124 -3.77 -23.77 18.83
C SER A 124 -5.21 -23.89 19.30
N TYR A 125 -6.16 -23.61 18.40
CA TYR A 125 -7.58 -23.79 18.69
C TYR A 125 -7.93 -25.24 19.04
N PHE A 126 -7.43 -26.22 18.27
CA PHE A 126 -7.65 -27.62 18.57
C PHE A 126 -7.07 -28.01 19.92
N VAL A 127 -5.84 -27.60 20.21
CA VAL A 127 -5.19 -27.87 21.49
C VAL A 127 -5.99 -27.30 22.66
N MET A 128 -6.40 -26.04 22.55
CA MET A 128 -7.15 -25.33 23.59
C MET A 128 -8.55 -25.90 23.81
N THR A 129 -9.23 -26.39 22.77
CA THR A 129 -10.62 -26.85 22.87
C THR A 129 -10.75 -28.36 23.16
N MET A 130 -9.78 -29.18 22.80
CA MET A 130 -9.82 -30.62 23.00
C MET A 130 -8.87 -31.11 24.09
N VAL A 131 -7.60 -30.68 24.03
CA VAL A 131 -6.55 -31.20 24.92
C VAL A 131 -6.63 -30.58 26.31
N VAL A 132 -6.70 -29.25 26.39
CA VAL A 132 -6.70 -28.58 27.70
C VAL A 132 -7.91 -28.95 28.57
N PRO A 133 -9.17 -28.98 28.06
CA PRO A 133 -10.31 -29.41 28.87
C PRO A 133 -10.18 -30.86 29.37
N SER A 134 -9.66 -31.79 28.55
CA SER A 134 -9.44 -33.19 28.95
C SER A 134 -8.48 -33.27 30.13
N ILE A 135 -7.41 -32.48 30.13
CA ILE A 135 -6.46 -32.42 31.24
C ILE A 135 -7.13 -31.81 32.48
N LEU A 136 -7.92 -30.76 32.36
CA LEU A 136 -8.63 -30.17 33.48
C LEU A 136 -9.64 -31.15 34.13
N ASN A 137 -10.36 -31.94 33.35
CA ASN A 137 -11.28 -32.93 33.85
C ASN A 137 -10.52 -34.00 34.65
N LEU A 138 -9.39 -34.53 34.16
CA LEU A 138 -8.56 -35.46 34.90
C LEU A 138 -8.08 -34.91 36.27
N TYR A 139 -7.72 -33.61 36.33
CA TYR A 139 -7.32 -32.98 37.58
C TYR A 139 -8.49 -32.82 38.56
N ASN A 140 -9.67 -32.48 38.05
CA ASN A 140 -10.89 -32.38 38.86
C ASN A 140 -11.32 -33.73 39.40
N ASP A 141 -11.26 -34.79 38.58
CA ASP A 141 -11.61 -36.17 38.99
C ASP A 141 -10.69 -36.72 40.08
N MET A 142 -9.43 -36.24 40.10
CA MET A 142 -8.42 -36.65 41.10
C MET A 142 -8.31 -35.67 42.29
N ASP A 143 -9.13 -34.62 42.32
CA ASP A 143 -9.10 -33.57 43.34
C ASP A 143 -7.72 -32.89 43.52
N LEU A 144 -6.98 -32.75 42.38
CA LEU A 144 -5.63 -32.20 42.36
C LEU A 144 -5.64 -30.72 41.94
N LYS A 145 -4.63 -29.98 42.43
CA LYS A 145 -4.46 -28.57 42.05
C LYS A 145 -3.87 -28.40 40.64
N VAL A 146 -4.61 -27.77 39.74
CA VAL A 146 -4.16 -27.46 38.37
C VAL A 146 -2.96 -26.51 38.41
N PRO A 147 -1.87 -26.78 37.68
CA PRO A 147 -0.73 -25.90 37.55
C PRO A 147 -1.12 -24.49 37.02
N PHE A 148 -0.43 -23.45 37.52
CA PHE A 148 -0.75 -22.06 37.19
C PHE A 148 -0.80 -21.79 35.67
N LEU A 149 0.17 -22.28 34.92
CA LEU A 149 0.30 -22.08 33.48
C LEU A 149 -0.87 -22.73 32.71
N THR A 150 -1.27 -23.96 33.10
CA THR A 150 -2.43 -24.64 32.52
C THR A 150 -3.73 -23.88 32.80
N LYS A 151 -3.88 -23.31 34.01
CA LYS A 151 -5.03 -22.50 34.40
C LYS A 151 -5.12 -21.21 33.57
N VAL A 152 -3.99 -20.55 33.31
CA VAL A 152 -3.94 -19.36 32.43
C VAL A 152 -4.34 -19.70 31.01
N VAL A 153 -3.78 -20.77 30.45
CA VAL A 153 -4.12 -21.24 29.09
C VAL A 153 -5.59 -21.66 29.00
N ALA A 154 -6.12 -22.34 30.02
CA ALA A 154 -7.53 -22.71 30.09
C ALA A 154 -8.47 -21.49 30.13
N ASN A 155 -8.12 -20.44 30.87
CA ASN A 155 -8.91 -19.20 30.88
C ASN A 155 -8.90 -18.53 29.50
N ILE A 156 -7.76 -18.51 28.82
CA ILE A 156 -7.65 -18.03 27.45
C ILE A 156 -8.48 -18.90 26.49
N ALA A 157 -8.43 -20.24 26.63
CA ALA A 157 -9.21 -21.17 25.84
C ALA A 157 -10.73 -20.91 25.97
N ASN A 158 -11.21 -20.62 27.19
CA ASN A 158 -12.60 -20.25 27.41
C ASN A 158 -13.01 -18.94 26.73
N LEU A 159 -12.08 -17.97 26.62
CA LEU A 159 -12.31 -16.73 25.86
C LEU A 159 -12.36 -17.00 24.34
N ILE A 160 -11.64 -18.00 23.86
CA ILE A 160 -11.54 -18.38 22.43
C ILE A 160 -12.62 -19.41 22.05
N SER A 161 -13.56 -19.76 22.94
CA SER A 161 -14.66 -20.68 22.61
C SER A 161 -15.42 -20.21 21.34
N PHE A 162 -15.95 -21.17 20.59
CA PHE A 162 -16.61 -20.87 19.29
C PHE A 162 -17.68 -19.80 19.39
N LYS A 163 -18.43 -19.77 20.50
CA LYS A 163 -19.42 -18.71 20.79
C LYS A 163 -18.77 -17.33 20.93
N ASN A 164 -17.66 -17.24 21.63
CA ASN A 164 -16.95 -15.97 21.85
C ASN A 164 -16.22 -15.53 20.59
N LEU A 165 -15.70 -16.43 19.76
CA LEU A 165 -15.12 -16.12 18.46
C LEU A 165 -16.16 -15.47 17.53
N ILE A 166 -17.38 -15.97 17.51
CA ILE A 166 -18.47 -15.35 16.74
C ILE A 166 -18.74 -13.93 17.25
N ILE A 167 -18.77 -13.74 18.57
CA ILE A 167 -18.99 -12.41 19.17
C ILE A 167 -17.81 -11.46 18.83
N ILE A 168 -16.57 -11.93 18.96
CA ILE A 168 -15.36 -11.16 18.62
C ILE A 168 -15.37 -10.80 17.14
N PHE A 169 -15.70 -11.75 16.27
CA PHE A 169 -15.83 -11.51 14.83
C PHE A 169 -16.92 -10.47 14.53
N PHE A 170 -18.07 -10.58 15.17
CA PHE A 170 -19.17 -9.62 15.01
C PHE A 170 -18.77 -8.22 15.50
N ILE A 171 -18.10 -8.14 16.67
CA ILE A 171 -17.55 -6.88 17.19
C ILE A 171 -16.52 -6.32 16.20
N PHE A 172 -15.63 -7.15 15.65
CA PHE A 172 -14.65 -6.72 14.67
C PHE A 172 -15.31 -6.20 13.38
N VAL A 173 -16.34 -6.89 12.89
CA VAL A 173 -17.11 -6.44 11.71
C VAL A 173 -17.82 -5.11 12.01
N VAL A 174 -18.46 -4.97 13.16
CA VAL A 174 -19.11 -3.72 13.56
C VAL A 174 -18.09 -2.59 13.71
N LEU A 175 -16.97 -2.85 14.37
CA LEU A 175 -15.87 -1.89 14.47
C LEU A 175 -15.29 -1.53 13.10
N PHE A 176 -15.16 -2.50 12.20
CA PHE A 176 -14.72 -2.27 10.82
C PHE A 176 -15.72 -1.39 10.05
N PHE A 177 -17.04 -1.63 10.18
CA PHE A 177 -18.07 -0.77 9.58
C PHE A 177 -18.09 0.63 10.19
N ILE A 178 -18.00 0.74 11.51
CA ILE A 178 -17.88 2.03 12.20
C ILE A 178 -16.61 2.73 11.73
N PHE A 179 -15.46 2.05 11.72
CA PHE A 179 -14.19 2.57 11.25
C PHE A 179 -14.26 3.01 9.78
N SER A 180 -14.83 2.19 8.90
CA SER A 180 -15.06 2.51 7.48
C SER A 180 -15.94 3.74 7.30
N SER A 181 -16.98 3.90 8.14
CA SER A 181 -17.85 5.07 8.12
C SER A 181 -17.19 6.34 8.69
N PHE A 182 -16.30 6.17 9.69
CA PHE A 182 -15.49 7.27 10.25
C PHE A 182 -14.31 7.67 9.36
N VAL A 183 -13.78 6.76 8.56
CA VAL A 183 -12.69 7.02 7.59
C VAL A 183 -13.07 8.06 6.54
N ASN A 184 -14.36 8.26 6.29
CA ASN A 184 -14.84 9.36 5.45
C ASN A 184 -14.73 10.75 6.09
N LYS A 185 -14.34 10.87 7.35
CA LYS A 185 -13.99 12.14 8.00
C LYS A 185 -12.45 12.25 8.07
N ASN A 186 -11.89 12.94 7.11
CA ASN A 186 -10.44 13.10 6.84
C ASN A 186 -9.53 13.31 8.08
N VAL A 187 -10.00 13.96 9.13
CA VAL A 187 -9.19 14.35 10.30
C VAL A 187 -8.76 13.16 11.20
N PHE A 188 -9.61 12.14 11.36
CA PHE A 188 -9.26 10.98 12.19
C PHE A 188 -8.21 10.09 11.50
N PHE A 189 -8.39 9.87 10.20
CA PHE A 189 -7.46 9.08 9.37
C PHE A 189 -6.08 9.75 9.29
N GLU A 190 -6.05 11.07 9.14
CA GLU A 190 -4.83 11.86 9.18
C GLU A 190 -4.08 11.68 10.51
N LYS A 191 -4.77 11.84 11.67
CA LYS A 191 -4.18 11.64 12.99
C LYS A 191 -3.67 10.21 13.20
N LEU A 192 -4.40 9.20 12.72
CA LEU A 192 -3.98 7.80 12.81
C LEU A 192 -2.69 7.57 12.02
N ILE A 193 -2.64 8.00 10.75
CA ILE A 193 -1.44 7.87 9.92
C ILE A 193 -0.27 8.63 10.56
N LEU A 194 -0.47 9.87 10.98
CA LEU A 194 0.58 10.65 11.65
C LEU A 194 1.07 10.00 12.94
N SER A 195 0.18 9.30 13.66
CA SER A 195 0.56 8.54 14.85
C SER A 195 1.42 7.31 14.49
N LEU A 196 1.06 6.56 13.46
CA LEU A 196 1.86 5.45 12.95
C LEU A 196 3.22 5.91 12.42
N LEU A 197 3.26 7.08 11.78
CA LEU A 197 4.50 7.71 11.32
C LEU A 197 5.38 8.30 12.43
N LYS A 198 5.02 8.17 13.73
CA LYS A 198 5.92 8.40 14.86
C LYS A 198 6.84 7.20 15.10
N ILE A 199 6.46 6.02 14.64
CA ILE A 199 7.29 4.82 14.73
C ILE A 199 8.40 4.96 13.69
N ARG A 200 9.65 5.10 14.13
CA ARG A 200 10.83 5.39 13.31
C ARG A 200 10.97 4.45 12.10
N PHE A 201 10.62 3.19 12.28
CA PHE A 201 10.69 2.19 11.22
C PHE A 201 9.67 2.45 10.10
N ILE A 202 8.41 2.73 10.48
CA ILE A 202 7.32 3.05 9.55
C ILE A 202 7.61 4.37 8.84
N ASP A 203 8.08 5.37 9.57
CA ASP A 203 8.43 6.68 9.01
C ASP A 203 9.54 6.58 7.97
N ASN A 204 10.62 5.84 8.24
CA ASN A 204 11.71 5.65 7.30
C ASN A 204 11.27 4.96 6.00
N PHE A 205 10.43 3.94 6.12
CA PHE A 205 9.85 3.27 4.95
C PHE A 205 8.95 4.21 4.15
N TYR A 206 8.01 4.87 4.83
CA TYR A 206 7.06 5.75 4.17
C TYR A 206 7.74 6.97 3.53
N LYS A 207 8.78 7.50 4.15
CA LYS A 207 9.62 8.57 3.62
C LYS A 207 10.31 8.15 2.30
N LYS A 208 10.89 6.96 2.23
CA LYS A 208 11.49 6.43 1.00
C LYS A 208 10.44 6.25 -0.10
N TYR A 209 9.28 5.69 0.26
CA TYR A 209 8.15 5.54 -0.66
C TYR A 209 7.66 6.89 -1.19
N PHE A 210 7.50 7.87 -0.30
CA PHE A 210 7.11 9.22 -0.67
C PHE A 210 8.10 9.87 -1.65
N ASN A 211 9.41 9.84 -1.32
CA ASN A 211 10.44 10.42 -2.18
C ASN A 211 10.49 9.73 -3.55
N SER A 212 10.42 8.40 -3.60
CA SER A 212 10.39 7.65 -4.86
C SER A 212 9.21 8.06 -5.74
N MET A 213 7.99 8.05 -5.19
CA MET A 213 6.79 8.37 -5.96
C MET A 213 6.71 9.86 -6.34
N PHE A 214 7.17 10.77 -5.48
CA PHE A 214 7.26 12.20 -5.80
C PHE A 214 8.21 12.45 -6.97
N LEU A 215 9.41 11.90 -6.91
CA LEU A 215 10.43 12.09 -7.96
C LEU A 215 10.02 11.42 -9.28
N TYR A 216 9.42 10.24 -9.19
CA TYR A 216 8.86 9.57 -10.37
C TYR A 216 7.78 10.45 -11.04
N SER A 217 6.84 10.97 -10.26
CA SER A 217 5.77 11.86 -10.76
C SER A 217 6.35 13.17 -11.32
N LEU A 218 7.38 13.72 -10.68
CA LEU A 218 8.09 14.92 -11.13
C LEU A 218 8.74 14.69 -12.51
N SER A 219 9.48 13.57 -12.66
CA SER A 219 10.08 13.18 -13.94
C SER A 219 9.02 13.05 -15.04
N LEU A 220 7.89 12.39 -14.76
CA LEU A 220 6.80 12.26 -15.72
C LEU A 220 6.21 13.60 -16.14
N CYS A 221 6.00 14.50 -15.19
CA CYS A 221 5.48 15.84 -15.47
C CYS A 221 6.42 16.64 -16.38
N ILE A 222 7.72 16.63 -16.09
CA ILE A 222 8.73 17.32 -16.88
C ILE A 222 8.83 16.72 -18.28
N LYS A 223 8.86 15.39 -18.42
CA LYS A 223 8.82 14.70 -19.72
C LYS A 223 7.60 15.05 -20.56
N SER A 224 6.49 15.32 -19.89
CA SER A 224 5.25 15.72 -20.54
C SER A 224 5.25 17.17 -20.99
N GLY A 225 6.32 17.95 -20.70
CA GLY A 225 6.48 19.34 -21.11
C GLY A 225 5.96 20.37 -20.11
N LEU A 226 5.69 19.98 -18.85
CA LEU A 226 5.35 20.91 -17.78
C LEU A 226 6.59 21.72 -17.34
N SER A 227 6.36 22.97 -16.98
CA SER A 227 7.36 23.78 -16.28
C SER A 227 7.70 23.17 -14.91
N MET A 228 8.89 23.46 -14.36
CA MET A 228 9.31 22.94 -13.07
C MET A 228 8.29 23.23 -11.96
N SER A 229 7.76 24.46 -11.90
CA SER A 229 6.77 24.84 -10.89
C SER A 229 5.45 24.07 -11.01
N GLU A 230 4.95 23.85 -12.24
CA GLU A 230 3.76 23.04 -12.47
C GLU A 230 4.04 21.56 -12.18
N ALA A 231 5.19 21.03 -12.60
CA ALA A 231 5.58 19.67 -12.36
C ALA A 231 5.62 19.35 -10.85
N ILE A 232 6.18 20.23 -10.04
CA ILE A 232 6.18 20.12 -8.58
C ILE A 232 4.74 20.14 -8.04
N LYS A 233 3.93 21.12 -8.47
CA LYS A 233 2.53 21.25 -8.03
C LYS A 233 1.76 19.93 -8.23
N TYR A 234 1.81 19.36 -9.44
CA TYR A 234 1.04 18.15 -9.74
C TYR A 234 1.65 16.89 -9.11
N SER A 235 2.96 16.84 -8.92
CA SER A 235 3.63 15.72 -8.25
C SER A 235 3.29 15.67 -6.75
N LEU A 236 3.07 16.81 -6.11
CA LEU A 236 2.63 16.88 -4.72
C LEU A 236 1.19 16.38 -4.53
N LEU A 237 0.31 16.57 -5.52
CA LEU A 237 -1.08 16.10 -5.47
C LEU A 237 -1.26 14.57 -5.51
N VAL A 238 -0.17 13.83 -5.71
CA VAL A 238 -0.16 12.36 -5.59
C VAL A 238 -0.40 11.90 -4.15
N PHE A 239 -0.07 12.75 -3.19
CA PHE A 239 -0.21 12.49 -1.77
C PHE A 239 -1.17 13.47 -1.10
N PRO A 240 -1.78 13.08 0.04
CA PRO A 240 -2.54 14.02 0.87
C PRO A 240 -1.65 15.14 1.40
N ASP A 241 -2.23 16.34 1.57
CA ASP A 241 -1.51 17.55 1.99
C ASP A 241 -0.74 17.39 3.30
N PHE A 242 -1.28 16.66 4.27
CA PHE A 242 -0.60 16.43 5.56
C PHE A 242 0.69 15.61 5.42
N ILE A 243 0.78 14.74 4.41
CA ILE A 243 1.99 13.97 4.09
C ILE A 243 3.01 14.86 3.38
N THR A 244 2.57 15.61 2.37
CA THR A 244 3.44 16.54 1.65
C THR A 244 4.04 17.58 2.59
N ASN A 245 3.22 18.15 3.46
CA ASN A 245 3.68 19.10 4.48
C ASN A 245 4.68 18.49 5.47
N LYS A 246 4.49 17.22 5.86
CA LYS A 246 5.41 16.52 6.76
C LYS A 246 6.81 16.34 6.14
N TYR A 247 6.89 15.93 4.87
CA TYR A 247 8.17 15.55 4.25
C TYR A 247 8.84 16.66 3.45
N LEU A 248 8.07 17.51 2.78
CA LEU A 248 8.60 18.59 1.94
C LEU A 248 8.26 20.01 2.42
N GLY A 249 7.33 20.14 3.39
CA GLY A 249 6.93 21.44 3.90
C GLY A 249 6.34 22.33 2.79
N ASN A 250 6.67 23.62 2.80
CA ASN A 250 6.16 24.59 1.86
C ASN A 250 7.02 24.67 0.56
N ILE A 251 7.46 23.52 0.03
CA ILE A 251 8.33 23.48 -1.16
C ILE A 251 7.76 24.27 -2.34
N TYR A 252 6.47 24.14 -2.61
CA TYR A 252 5.83 24.83 -3.73
C TYR A 252 5.90 26.35 -3.62
N LYS A 253 5.71 26.89 -2.42
CA LYS A 253 5.82 28.34 -2.16
C LYS A 253 7.24 28.85 -2.43
N ARG A 254 8.26 28.13 -1.91
CA ARG A 254 9.68 28.50 -2.10
C ARG A 254 10.10 28.49 -3.58
N ILE A 255 9.58 27.53 -4.37
CA ILE A 255 9.81 27.47 -5.82
C ILE A 255 9.21 28.70 -6.53
N ILE A 256 8.01 29.14 -6.15
CA ILE A 256 7.40 30.36 -6.73
C ILE A 256 8.18 31.61 -6.34
N GLU A 257 8.79 31.62 -5.14
CA GLU A 257 9.67 32.70 -4.66
C GLU A 257 11.04 32.68 -5.36
N GLY A 258 11.30 31.71 -6.27
CA GLY A 258 12.49 31.66 -7.11
C GLY A 258 13.65 30.85 -6.54
N GLU A 259 13.46 30.11 -5.42
CA GLU A 259 14.50 29.24 -4.91
C GLU A 259 14.70 28.01 -5.83
N ALA A 260 15.95 27.58 -6.01
CA ALA A 260 16.26 26.38 -6.77
C ALA A 260 15.75 25.14 -6.02
N LEU A 261 15.15 24.19 -6.76
CA LEU A 261 14.65 22.94 -6.18
C LEU A 261 15.78 22.16 -5.49
N SER A 262 16.96 22.09 -6.11
CA SER A 262 18.12 21.44 -5.55
C SER A 262 18.52 21.98 -4.18
N ASP A 263 18.47 23.28 -3.97
CA ASP A 263 18.82 23.93 -2.70
C ASP A 263 17.76 23.67 -1.62
N ILE A 264 16.49 23.70 -1.99
CA ILE A 264 15.38 23.35 -1.11
C ILE A 264 15.53 21.91 -0.62
N LEU A 265 15.77 20.97 -1.53
CA LEU A 265 15.90 19.54 -1.20
C LEU A 265 17.20 19.26 -0.42
N TYR A 266 18.29 19.97 -0.73
CA TYR A 266 19.57 19.82 -0.01
C TYR A 266 19.42 20.20 1.46
N ASN A 267 18.66 21.24 1.77
CA ASN A 267 18.41 21.72 3.13
C ASN A 267 17.33 20.91 3.86
N ASN A 268 16.63 20.03 3.17
CA ASN A 268 15.59 19.21 3.76
C ASN A 268 16.14 17.89 4.32
N LYS A 269 16.03 17.70 5.66
CA LYS A 269 16.48 16.47 6.34
C LYS A 269 15.68 15.21 5.99
N GLN A 270 14.52 15.37 5.36
CA GLN A 270 13.65 14.25 4.98
C GLN A 270 13.98 13.68 3.59
N VAL A 271 14.82 14.38 2.83
CA VAL A 271 15.22 13.99 1.48
C VAL A 271 16.70 13.56 1.50
N PRO A 272 17.06 12.43 0.88
CA PRO A 272 18.45 12.03 0.73
C PRO A 272 19.26 13.08 -0.04
N LYS A 273 20.48 13.38 0.39
CA LYS A 273 21.35 14.40 -0.26
C LYS A 273 21.63 14.07 -1.73
N VAL A 274 21.72 12.79 -2.06
CA VAL A 274 21.92 12.33 -3.46
C VAL A 274 20.81 12.86 -4.38
N VAL A 275 19.57 12.94 -3.91
CA VAL A 275 18.45 13.48 -4.68
C VAL A 275 18.70 14.95 -5.06
N ALA A 276 19.13 15.76 -4.10
CA ALA A 276 19.46 17.16 -4.36
C ALA A 276 20.59 17.32 -5.40
N HIS A 277 21.60 16.46 -5.38
CA HIS A 277 22.67 16.48 -6.38
C HIS A 277 22.19 16.13 -7.79
N PHE A 278 21.35 15.10 -7.93
CA PHE A 278 20.76 14.76 -9.24
C PHE A 278 19.86 15.89 -9.76
N ILE A 279 19.05 16.50 -8.88
CA ILE A 279 18.19 17.63 -9.28
C ILE A 279 19.05 18.82 -9.70
N ARG A 280 20.15 19.12 -8.99
CA ARG A 280 21.08 20.18 -9.40
C ARG A 280 21.69 19.89 -10.78
N THR A 281 22.14 18.66 -11.02
CA THR A 281 22.64 18.27 -12.34
C THR A 281 21.58 18.46 -13.43
N TYR A 282 20.31 18.16 -13.12
CA TYR A 282 19.21 18.44 -14.06
C TYR A 282 19.01 19.94 -14.28
N GLU A 283 19.01 20.76 -13.21
CA GLU A 283 18.85 22.22 -13.30
C GLU A 283 19.97 22.87 -14.14
N GLU A 284 21.20 22.36 -14.03
CA GLU A 284 22.36 22.87 -14.76
C GLU A 284 22.40 22.39 -16.22
N THR A 285 21.99 21.15 -16.50
CA THR A 285 22.17 20.52 -17.83
C THR A 285 20.89 20.49 -18.67
N GLY A 286 19.72 20.54 -18.05
CA GLY A 286 18.42 20.33 -18.69
C GLY A 286 18.19 18.91 -19.19
N LYS A 287 19.08 17.95 -18.89
CA LYS A 287 18.99 16.58 -19.39
C LYS A 287 17.96 15.77 -18.60
N ILE A 288 16.89 15.38 -19.27
CA ILE A 288 15.75 14.64 -18.66
C ILE A 288 16.19 13.25 -18.19
N GLU A 289 17.19 12.65 -18.84
CA GLU A 289 17.75 11.34 -18.49
C GLU A 289 18.29 11.27 -17.05
N VAL A 290 18.71 12.41 -16.50
CA VAL A 290 19.16 12.53 -15.11
C VAL A 290 17.99 12.26 -14.15
N LEU A 291 16.80 12.77 -14.47
CA LEU A 291 15.60 12.55 -13.66
C LEU A 291 15.10 11.11 -13.76
N ASP A 292 15.28 10.45 -14.91
CA ASP A 292 14.98 9.04 -15.08
C ASP A 292 15.89 8.17 -14.22
N SER A 293 17.19 8.40 -14.33
CA SER A 293 18.17 7.69 -13.51
C SER A 293 17.90 7.87 -12.02
N LEU A 294 17.52 9.08 -11.60
CA LEU A 294 17.12 9.34 -10.22
C LEU A 294 15.85 8.58 -9.83
N SER A 295 14.84 8.57 -10.70
CA SER A 295 13.57 7.86 -10.45
C SER A 295 13.79 6.35 -10.34
N ASP A 296 14.60 5.78 -11.22
CA ASP A 296 14.95 4.36 -11.20
C ASP A 296 15.77 4.01 -9.94
N PHE A 297 16.74 4.85 -9.58
CA PHE A 297 17.51 4.70 -8.34
C PHE A 297 16.60 4.72 -7.10
N MET A 298 15.68 5.67 -7.00
CA MET A 298 14.77 5.77 -5.85
C MET A 298 13.76 4.61 -5.82
N THR A 299 13.36 4.10 -6.99
CA THR A 299 12.50 2.90 -7.08
C THR A 299 13.25 1.66 -6.61
N PHE A 300 14.51 1.51 -7.00
CA PHE A 300 15.39 0.44 -6.53
C PHE A 300 15.62 0.50 -5.01
N GLU A 301 15.88 1.69 -4.46
CA GLU A 301 16.06 1.91 -3.01
C GLU A 301 14.82 1.50 -2.19
N ILE A 302 13.61 1.79 -2.69
CA ILE A 302 12.39 1.35 -2.01
C ILE A 302 12.18 -0.17 -2.12
N GLU A 303 12.51 -0.76 -3.28
CA GLU A 303 12.44 -2.22 -3.47
C GLU A 303 13.38 -2.96 -2.50
N LEU A 304 14.64 -2.51 -2.37
CA LEU A 304 15.59 -3.06 -1.40
C LEU A 304 15.09 -2.93 0.05
N THR A 305 14.52 -1.77 0.37
CA THR A 305 13.95 -1.55 1.70
C THR A 305 12.79 -2.49 1.98
N LEU A 306 11.89 -2.68 1.00
CA LEU A 306 10.80 -3.65 1.09
C LEU A 306 11.32 -5.08 1.31
N GLU A 307 12.31 -5.52 0.54
CA GLU A 307 12.92 -6.84 0.70
C GLU A 307 13.51 -7.03 2.10
N SER A 308 14.25 -6.04 2.58
CA SER A 308 14.83 -6.08 3.93
C SER A 308 13.77 -6.14 5.03
N LEU A 309 12.65 -5.40 4.88
CA LEU A 309 11.54 -5.44 5.83
C LEU A 309 10.84 -6.80 5.84
N LEU A 310 10.61 -7.36 4.66
CA LEU A 310 9.91 -8.62 4.50
C LEU A 310 10.76 -9.80 4.98
N SER A 311 12.07 -9.77 4.76
CA SER A 311 12.99 -10.79 5.26
C SER A 311 13.10 -10.84 6.79
N LEU A 312 12.82 -9.72 7.49
CA LEU A 312 12.77 -9.68 8.95
C LEU A 312 11.44 -10.21 9.52
N LEU A 313 10.35 -10.15 8.73
CA LEU A 313 9.05 -10.66 9.19
C LEU A 313 9.07 -12.17 9.41
N GLU A 314 9.77 -12.94 8.57
CA GLU A 314 9.82 -14.40 8.65
C GLU A 314 10.44 -14.90 9.97
N PRO A 315 11.67 -14.50 10.37
CA PRO A 315 12.25 -14.89 11.66
C PRO A 315 11.40 -14.45 12.86
N LEU A 316 10.82 -13.25 12.79
CA LEU A 316 9.98 -12.73 13.85
C LEU A 316 8.72 -13.59 14.04
N LEU A 317 8.04 -13.95 12.95
CA LEU A 317 6.85 -14.80 13.00
C LEU A 317 7.18 -16.22 13.49
N ILE A 318 8.27 -16.82 12.99
CA ILE A 318 8.73 -18.13 13.46
C ILE A 318 9.00 -18.07 14.97
N THR A 319 9.66 -17.03 15.45
CA THR A 319 9.95 -16.84 16.88
C THR A 319 8.67 -16.71 17.70
N ILE A 320 7.69 -15.93 17.24
CA ILE A 320 6.39 -15.77 17.93
C ILE A 320 5.64 -17.12 17.98
N VAL A 321 5.58 -17.84 16.87
CA VAL A 321 4.91 -19.14 16.78
C VAL A 321 5.62 -20.17 17.66
N ALA A 322 6.95 -20.21 17.63
CA ALA A 322 7.74 -21.10 18.48
C ALA A 322 7.51 -20.83 19.96
N LEU A 323 7.57 -19.55 20.39
CA LEU A 323 7.32 -19.17 21.78
C LEU A 323 5.89 -19.57 22.22
N PHE A 324 4.92 -19.34 21.38
CA PHE A 324 3.54 -19.72 21.64
C PHE A 324 3.37 -21.24 21.75
N THR A 325 4.00 -22.00 20.85
CA THR A 325 4.00 -23.48 20.88
C THR A 325 4.65 -24.02 22.14
N VAL A 326 5.76 -23.43 22.59
CA VAL A 326 6.43 -23.80 23.85
C VAL A 326 5.50 -23.55 25.05
N VAL A 327 4.81 -22.42 25.11
CA VAL A 327 3.85 -22.12 26.18
C VAL A 327 2.71 -23.16 26.20
N LEU A 328 2.17 -23.53 25.04
CA LEU A 328 1.13 -24.58 24.94
C LEU A 328 1.67 -25.94 25.35
N ALA A 329 2.87 -26.31 24.89
CA ALA A 329 3.50 -27.59 25.26
C ALA A 329 3.73 -27.68 26.78
N LEU A 330 4.23 -26.64 27.41
CA LEU A 330 4.40 -26.58 28.87
C LEU A 330 3.06 -26.65 29.62
N ALA A 331 2.01 -26.00 29.11
CA ALA A 331 0.68 -26.07 29.68
C ALA A 331 0.06 -27.49 29.68
N ILE A 332 0.52 -28.36 28.76
CA ILE A 332 0.13 -29.77 28.65
C ILE A 332 1.08 -30.65 29.46
N LEU A 333 2.40 -30.46 29.33
CA LEU A 333 3.40 -31.34 29.94
C LEU A 333 3.48 -31.21 31.47
N LEU A 334 3.38 -29.98 32.00
CA LEU A 334 3.44 -29.74 33.44
C LEU A 334 2.37 -30.52 34.22
N PRO A 335 1.07 -30.52 33.80
CA PRO A 335 0.08 -31.39 34.41
C PRO A 335 0.43 -32.85 34.33
N VAL A 336 0.85 -33.38 33.19
CA VAL A 336 1.16 -34.79 32.99
C VAL A 336 2.31 -35.24 33.93
N ILE A 337 3.36 -34.45 34.05
CA ILE A 337 4.48 -34.71 34.94
C ILE A 337 4.03 -34.68 36.41
N SER A 338 3.22 -33.70 36.83
CA SER A 338 2.74 -33.56 38.19
C SER A 338 1.79 -34.70 38.58
N LEU A 339 0.99 -35.22 37.64
CA LEU A 339 0.20 -36.45 37.87
C LEU A 339 1.10 -37.65 38.11
N GLY A 340 2.15 -37.85 37.32
CA GLY A 340 3.11 -38.96 37.52
C GLY A 340 3.78 -38.92 38.90
N VAL A 341 4.19 -37.73 39.34
CA VAL A 341 4.80 -37.54 40.68
C VAL A 341 3.80 -37.78 41.80
N ASN A 342 2.55 -37.34 41.66
CA ASN A 342 1.52 -37.54 42.71
C ASN A 342 0.98 -38.97 42.77
N LEU A 343 1.09 -39.73 41.69
CA LEU A 343 0.68 -41.15 41.63
C LEU A 343 1.81 -42.11 42.03
N GLY A 344 2.99 -41.63 42.43
CA GLY A 344 4.09 -42.46 42.91
C GLY A 344 4.77 -43.30 41.84
N MET A 345 4.68 -42.92 40.57
CA MET A 345 5.40 -43.50 39.45
C MET A 345 6.75 -42.83 39.23
#